data_45814762287b4667150e3c23209045c5
#
_entry.id   45814762287b4667150e3c23209045c5
#
_cell.length_a   1.000
_cell.length_b   1.000
_cell.length_c   1.000
_cell.angle_alpha   90.00
_cell.angle_beta   90.00
_cell.angle_gamma   90.00
#
_symmetry.space_group_name_H-M   'P 1'
#
loop_
_entity.id
_entity.type
_entity.pdbx_description
1 polymer ?
#
loop_
_entity_poly.entity_id
_entity_poly.type
_entity_poly.pdbx_seq_one_letter_code
_entity_poly.pdbx_strand_id
1 'polypeptide(L)'
;MATDGPEMTAAKRLIDAAKNAGFAFQRIAPGEDGPLRAVRRSVEWIDEIYLAGFGQPDSCCAIRRRRYSLIVPGELPVAQRIAGDALTVLHTVVCEWPA
;
A
#
# COMPACT_ATOMS: atom_id res chain seq x y z
N MET A 1 14.31 4.82 -26.22
CA MET A 1 14.34 4.91 -24.77
C MET A 1 12.92 4.96 -24.24
N ALA A 2 12.52 3.95 -23.51
CA ALA A 2 11.18 3.97 -22.91
C ALA A 2 11.18 4.96 -21.75
N THR A 3 10.41 6.01 -21.91
CA THR A 3 10.18 6.94 -20.80
C THR A 3 8.91 6.51 -20.08
N ASP A 4 8.99 6.38 -18.78
CA ASP A 4 7.81 6.16 -17.96
C ASP A 4 6.85 7.34 -18.16
N GLY A 5 5.57 7.05 -18.29
CA GLY A 5 4.57 8.12 -18.32
C GLY A 5 4.53 8.87 -16.99
N PRO A 6 3.90 10.06 -16.96
CA PRO A 6 3.79 10.84 -15.73
C PRO A 6 3.18 10.06 -14.56
N GLU A 7 2.22 9.20 -14.84
CA GLU A 7 1.58 8.37 -13.82
C GLU A 7 2.55 7.36 -13.20
N MET A 8 3.38 6.73 -14.03
CA MET A 8 4.37 5.77 -13.55
C MET A 8 5.46 6.47 -12.73
N THR A 9 5.88 7.66 -13.15
CA THR A 9 6.85 8.46 -12.40
C THR A 9 6.30 8.84 -11.02
N ALA A 10 5.05 9.29 -10.97
CA ALA A 10 4.38 9.63 -9.71
C ALA A 10 4.24 8.41 -8.82
N ALA A 11 3.87 7.25 -9.39
CA ALA A 11 3.75 6.01 -8.64
C ALA A 11 5.10 5.59 -8.02
N LYS A 12 6.18 5.68 -8.78
CA LYS A 12 7.52 5.35 -8.27
C LYS A 12 7.93 6.26 -7.12
N ARG A 13 7.63 7.56 -7.20
CA ARG A 13 7.89 8.50 -6.11
C ARG A 13 7.11 8.15 -4.85
N LEU A 14 5.85 7.79 -5.01
CA LEU A 14 5.02 7.39 -3.88
C LEU A 14 5.46 6.05 -3.28
N ILE A 15 5.90 5.11 -4.10
CA ILE A 15 6.49 3.85 -3.62
C ILE A 15 7.75 4.14 -2.80
N ASP A 16 8.62 5.02 -3.29
CA ASP A 16 9.82 5.39 -2.55
C ASP A 16 9.47 6.09 -1.24
N ALA A 17 8.49 6.96 -1.24
CA ALA A 17 8.01 7.60 -0.03
C ALA A 17 7.44 6.58 0.96
N ALA A 18 6.71 5.59 0.49
CA ALA A 18 6.20 4.51 1.33
C ALA A 18 7.34 3.67 1.92
N LYS A 19 8.35 3.36 1.14
CA LYS A 19 9.54 2.65 1.64
C LYS A 19 10.24 3.47 2.74
N ASN A 20 10.38 4.77 2.54
CA ASN A 20 10.95 5.66 3.54
C ASN A 20 10.09 5.74 4.79
N ALA A 21 8.79 5.53 4.67
CA ALA A 21 7.86 5.49 5.80
C ALA A 21 7.83 4.13 6.52
N GLY A 22 8.59 3.15 6.05
CA GLY A 22 8.73 1.86 6.70
C GLY A 22 8.03 0.69 6.02
N PHE A 23 7.44 0.89 4.84
CA PHE A 23 6.81 -0.21 4.10
C PHE A 23 7.86 -1.08 3.42
N ALA A 24 7.69 -2.39 3.53
CA ALA A 24 8.47 -3.37 2.80
C ALA A 24 7.64 -3.90 1.64
N PHE A 25 8.13 -3.71 0.42
CA PHE A 25 7.43 -4.13 -0.79
C PHE A 25 7.91 -5.50 -1.24
N GLN A 26 6.96 -6.31 -1.71
CA GLN A 26 7.20 -7.65 -2.21
C GLN A 26 6.38 -7.88 -3.47
N ARG A 27 7.00 -8.48 -4.48
CA ARG A 27 6.27 -8.93 -5.67
C ARG A 27 5.50 -10.19 -5.35
N ILE A 28 4.24 -10.21 -5.77
CA ILE A 28 3.38 -11.38 -5.57
C ILE A 28 3.48 -12.34 -6.76
N ALA A 29 3.72 -11.78 -7.96
CA ALA A 29 3.87 -12.57 -9.17
C ALA A 29 5.05 -12.05 -10.01
N PRO A 30 5.66 -12.87 -10.86
CA PRO A 30 6.77 -12.43 -11.70
C PRO A 30 6.31 -11.40 -12.74
N GLY A 31 7.23 -10.52 -13.14
CA GLY A 31 6.99 -9.47 -14.12
C GLY A 31 7.28 -8.09 -13.57
N GLU A 32 7.73 -7.17 -14.43
CA GLU A 32 8.03 -5.80 -14.03
C GLU A 32 6.79 -5.03 -13.55
N ASP A 33 5.65 -5.32 -14.17
CA ASP A 33 4.37 -4.71 -13.86
C ASP A 33 3.47 -5.63 -13.03
N GLY A 34 4.07 -6.64 -12.41
CA GLY A 34 3.33 -7.58 -11.59
C GLY A 34 2.79 -6.97 -10.31
N PRO A 35 1.79 -7.60 -9.70
CA PRO A 35 1.21 -7.09 -8.48
C PRO A 35 2.23 -7.03 -7.34
N LEU A 36 2.11 -5.97 -6.54
CA LEU A 36 2.96 -5.71 -5.39
C LEU A 36 2.13 -5.73 -4.12
N ARG A 37 2.75 -6.19 -3.06
CA ARG A 37 2.20 -6.10 -1.71
C ARG A 37 3.22 -5.41 -0.83
N ALA A 38 2.75 -4.51 0.03
CA ALA A 38 3.60 -3.83 0.99
C ALA A 38 2.99 -3.94 2.38
N VAL A 39 3.85 -4.08 3.37
CA VAL A 39 3.43 -4.17 4.77
C VAL A 39 4.30 -3.26 5.61
N ARG A 40 3.66 -2.52 6.52
CA ARG A 40 4.34 -1.76 7.55
C ARG A 40 3.76 -2.14 8.91
N ARG A 41 4.62 -2.47 9.85
CA ARG A 41 4.24 -2.72 11.23
C ARG A 41 4.78 -1.61 12.10
N SER A 42 3.88 -0.93 12.77
CA SER A 42 4.23 0.09 13.75
C SER A 42 3.78 -0.37 15.15
N VAL A 43 3.94 0.48 16.14
CA VAL A 43 3.56 0.12 17.52
C VAL A 43 2.07 -0.21 17.63
N GLU A 44 1.22 0.57 16.95
CA GLU A 44 -0.24 0.42 17.05
C GLU A 44 -0.89 -0.23 15.85
N TRP A 45 -0.22 -0.23 14.68
CA TRP A 45 -0.86 -0.53 13.41
C TRP A 45 -0.14 -1.60 12.62
N ILE A 46 -0.91 -2.33 11.84
CA ILE A 46 -0.43 -3.14 10.71
C ILE A 46 -1.10 -2.56 9.48
N ASP A 47 -0.30 -2.00 8.58
CA ASP A 47 -0.76 -1.40 7.34
C ASP A 47 -0.35 -2.29 6.17
N GLU A 48 -1.30 -2.63 5.32
CA GLU A 48 -1.06 -3.43 4.12
C GLU A 48 -1.52 -2.65 2.89
N ILE A 49 -0.67 -2.64 1.87
CA ILE A 49 -1.00 -2.07 0.57
C ILE A 49 -0.97 -3.20 -0.45
N TYR A 50 -1.96 -3.25 -1.31
CA TYR A 50 -2.04 -4.20 -2.40
C TYR A 50 -2.22 -3.45 -3.71
N LEU A 51 -1.23 -3.58 -4.60
CA LEU A 51 -1.23 -2.92 -5.91
C LEU A 51 -1.30 -4.00 -6.98
N ALA A 52 -2.49 -4.20 -7.57
CA ALA A 52 -2.68 -5.20 -8.61
C ALA A 52 -2.11 -4.77 -9.95
N GLY A 53 -2.06 -3.47 -10.22
CA GLY A 53 -1.47 -2.92 -11.42
C GLY A 53 -1.57 -1.40 -11.42
N PHE A 54 -0.71 -0.74 -12.18
CA PHE A 54 -0.68 0.73 -12.22
C PHE A 54 -1.61 1.33 -13.28
N GLY A 55 -1.98 0.55 -14.27
CA GLY A 55 -2.83 1.01 -15.37
C GLY A 55 -4.31 0.65 -15.23
N GLN A 56 -4.70 -0.02 -14.17
CA GLN A 56 -6.07 -0.46 -13.97
C GLN A 56 -6.73 0.35 -12.85
N PRO A 57 -7.84 1.04 -13.14
CA PRO A 57 -8.58 1.72 -12.09
C PRO A 57 -9.22 0.71 -11.14
N ASP A 58 -9.34 1.08 -9.88
CA ASP A 58 -10.03 0.29 -8.84
C ASP A 58 -9.46 -1.10 -8.57
N SER A 59 -8.20 -1.33 -8.94
CA SER A 59 -7.55 -2.62 -8.73
C SER A 59 -6.63 -2.65 -7.51
N CYS A 60 -6.51 -1.55 -6.81
CA CYS A 60 -5.60 -1.42 -5.68
C CYS A 60 -6.38 -1.15 -4.40
N CYS A 61 -5.80 -1.54 -3.28
CA CYS A 61 -6.39 -1.27 -1.96
C CYS A 61 -5.32 -1.19 -0.89
N ALA A 62 -5.68 -0.59 0.23
CA ALA A 62 -4.88 -0.61 1.43
C ALA A 62 -5.78 -0.78 2.64
N ILE A 63 -5.28 -1.46 3.64
CA ILE A 63 -6.03 -1.76 4.86
C ILE A 63 -5.14 -1.45 6.05
N ARG A 64 -5.71 -0.76 7.03
CA ARG A 64 -5.06 -0.51 8.32
C ARG A 64 -5.79 -1.27 9.40
N ARG A 65 -5.05 -2.07 10.18
CA ARG A 65 -5.59 -2.81 11.32
C ARG A 65 -4.83 -2.42 12.58
N ARG A 66 -5.51 -2.47 13.72
CA ARG A 66 -4.80 -2.37 14.99
C ARG A 66 -3.96 -3.61 15.20
N ARG A 67 -2.74 -3.41 15.66
CA ARG A 67 -1.80 -4.52 15.90
C ARG A 67 -2.25 -5.43 17.03
N TYR A 68 -2.95 -4.86 18.03
CA TYR A 68 -3.46 -5.61 19.16
C TYR A 68 -4.95 -5.44 19.32
N SER A 69 -5.63 -6.53 19.62
CA SER A 69 -7.00 -6.49 20.09
C SER A 69 -7.06 -7.21 21.43
N LEU A 70 -7.42 -6.47 22.48
CA LEU A 70 -7.64 -7.05 23.80
C LEU A 70 -9.04 -7.63 23.96
N ILE A 71 -9.92 -7.35 23.01
CA ILE A 71 -11.35 -7.66 23.13
C ILE A 71 -11.70 -8.94 22.36
N VAL A 72 -11.10 -9.16 21.20
CA VAL A 72 -11.40 -10.32 20.37
C VAL A 72 -10.09 -11.03 20.00
N PRO A 73 -9.74 -12.13 20.66
CA PRO A 73 -8.56 -12.89 20.26
C PRO A 73 -8.81 -13.53 18.89
N GLY A 74 -7.88 -13.33 17.96
CA GLY A 74 -7.86 -14.00 16.68
C GLY A 74 -8.04 -13.10 15.46
N GLU A 75 -8.92 -12.12 15.49
CA GLU A 75 -9.07 -11.18 14.36
C GLU A 75 -8.83 -9.74 14.78
N LEU A 76 -7.94 -9.08 14.03
CA LEU A 76 -7.67 -7.65 14.24
C LEU A 76 -8.69 -6.86 13.43
N PRO A 77 -9.44 -5.97 14.07
CA PRO A 77 -10.44 -5.19 13.35
C PRO A 77 -9.81 -4.25 12.33
N VAL A 78 -10.47 -4.09 11.20
CA VAL A 78 -10.07 -3.11 10.19
C VAL A 78 -10.43 -1.72 10.71
N ALA A 79 -9.43 -0.86 10.87
CA ALA A 79 -9.62 0.50 11.33
C ALA A 79 -9.86 1.46 10.15
N GLN A 80 -9.13 1.27 9.05
CA GLN A 80 -9.28 2.09 7.85
C GLN A 80 -9.08 1.22 6.62
N ARG A 81 -9.77 1.58 5.55
CA ARG A 81 -9.65 0.91 4.27
C ARG A 81 -9.80 1.94 3.16
N ILE A 82 -8.98 1.81 2.13
CA ILE A 82 -9.12 2.58 0.89
C ILE A 82 -8.96 1.66 -0.30
N ALA A 83 -9.71 1.91 -1.35
CA ALA A 83 -9.61 1.22 -2.61
C ALA A 83 -9.64 2.23 -3.74
N GLY A 84 -9.03 1.90 -4.86
CA GLY A 84 -8.97 2.78 -6.02
C GLY A 84 -7.77 2.47 -6.89
N ASP A 85 -7.27 3.47 -7.60
CA ASP A 85 -6.06 3.32 -8.39
C ASP A 85 -4.81 3.40 -7.50
N ALA A 86 -3.66 3.01 -8.07
CA ALA A 86 -2.41 2.95 -7.32
C ALA A 86 -2.01 4.31 -6.74
N LEU A 87 -2.16 5.38 -7.50
CA LEU A 87 -1.79 6.72 -7.05
C LEU A 87 -2.63 7.17 -5.86
N THR A 88 -3.95 6.98 -5.94
CA THR A 88 -4.86 7.35 -4.86
C THR A 88 -4.56 6.57 -3.59
N VAL A 89 -4.39 5.25 -3.72
CA VAL A 89 -4.10 4.39 -2.57
C VAL A 89 -2.76 4.76 -1.93
N LEU A 90 -1.70 4.88 -2.72
CA LEU A 90 -0.38 5.22 -2.21
C LEU A 90 -0.35 6.61 -1.57
N HIS A 91 -0.97 7.58 -2.22
CA HIS A 91 -1.03 8.95 -1.69
C HIS A 91 -1.74 9.00 -0.34
N THR A 92 -2.88 8.35 -0.24
CA THR A 92 -3.65 8.32 1.00
C THR A 92 -2.84 7.68 2.13
N VAL A 93 -2.22 6.54 1.87
CA VAL A 93 -1.45 5.83 2.89
C VAL A 93 -0.24 6.65 3.34
N VAL A 94 0.51 7.21 2.41
CA VAL A 94 1.72 7.97 2.72
C VAL A 94 1.40 9.27 3.45
N CYS A 95 0.35 9.96 3.04
CA CYS A 95 0.05 11.31 3.54
C CYS A 95 -0.93 11.33 4.72
N GLU A 96 -1.80 10.33 4.84
CA GLU A 96 -2.89 10.37 5.81
C GLU A 96 -2.82 9.27 6.87
N TRP A 97 -2.01 8.24 6.69
CA TRP A 97 -1.87 7.16 7.66
C TRP A 97 -0.53 7.24 8.37
N PRO A 98 -0.44 7.96 9.49
CA PRO A 98 0.80 8.00 10.26
C PRO A 98 1.10 6.64 10.89
N ALA A 99 2.39 6.37 11.03
CA ALA A 99 2.86 5.14 11.67
C ALA A 99 2.51 5.09 13.17
#